data_a306b3868084227a52a351add559cea0
#
_entry.id   a306b3868084227a52a351add559cea0
#
_cell.length_a   1.000
_cell.length_b   1.000
_cell.length_c   1.000
_cell.angle_alpha   90.00
_cell.angle_beta   90.00
_cell.angle_gamma   90.00
#
_symmetry.space_group_name_H-M   'P 1'
#
loop_
_entity.id
_entity.type
_entity.pdbx_description
1 polymer ?
#
loop_
_entity_poly.entity_id
_entity_poly.type
_entity_poly.pdbx_seq_one_letter_code
_entity_poly.pdbx_strand_id
1 'polypeptide(L)'
;MLKIEENLDKVLRAALDRVSERECGRETSCYGCLRSYQNQRDHDYLCRGAAEEVLRRLIENSGAVELSVATDAEVVAIPDSLPREWIPLYEAAFGAERELLIVLAAVGVPRPEVGFESAGGVPIAIAWPDRLVAADLGLEDADKIDLKAEGWTVVSPQKLDRALAR
;
A
#
# COMPACT_ATOMS: atom_id res chain seq x y z
N MET A 1 -6.41 -18.24 1.12
CA MET A 1 -6.37 -17.33 2.25
C MET A 1 -6.45 -18.02 3.61
N LEU A 2 -7.32 -18.98 3.84
CA LEU A 2 -7.51 -19.69 5.13
C LEU A 2 -6.26 -20.39 5.74
N LYS A 3 -5.28 -20.78 4.94
CA LYS A 3 -4.09 -21.51 5.44
C LYS A 3 -3.07 -20.62 6.20
N ILE A 4 -3.12 -19.31 6.04
CA ILE A 4 -2.20 -18.39 6.76
C ILE A 4 -2.71 -18.14 8.17
N GLU A 5 -4.02 -17.96 8.34
CA GLU A 5 -4.64 -17.72 9.64
C GLU A 5 -4.42 -18.90 10.60
N GLU A 6 -4.59 -20.13 10.11
CA GLU A 6 -4.37 -21.36 10.90
C GLU A 6 -2.91 -21.59 11.31
N ASN A 7 -1.95 -20.94 10.65
CA ASN A 7 -0.52 -21.12 10.88
C ASN A 7 0.21 -19.82 11.22
N LEU A 8 -0.51 -18.74 11.54
CA LEU A 8 0.08 -17.42 11.76
C LEU A 8 1.19 -17.44 12.82
N ASP A 9 0.96 -18.12 13.95
CA ASP A 9 1.96 -18.26 15.01
C ASP A 9 3.24 -18.94 14.50
N LYS A 10 3.13 -19.98 13.68
CA LYS A 10 4.29 -20.65 13.09
C LYS A 10 5.04 -19.75 12.12
N VAL A 11 4.31 -18.95 11.34
CA VAL A 11 4.90 -18.00 10.40
C VAL A 11 5.65 -16.91 11.13
N LEU A 12 5.05 -16.34 12.18
CA LEU A 12 5.68 -15.31 13.02
C LEU A 12 6.94 -15.84 13.72
N ARG A 13 6.90 -17.05 14.27
CA ARG A 13 8.08 -17.68 14.90
C ARG A 13 9.18 -17.94 13.88
N ALA A 14 8.86 -18.47 12.71
CA ALA A 14 9.83 -18.67 11.64
C ALA A 14 10.45 -17.35 11.14
N ALA A 15 9.66 -16.29 11.07
CA ALA A 15 10.14 -14.96 10.75
C ALA A 15 11.06 -14.42 11.87
N LEU A 16 10.71 -14.62 13.15
CA LEU A 16 11.54 -14.23 14.27
C LEU A 16 12.87 -14.98 14.26
N ASP A 17 12.88 -16.30 14.07
CA ASP A 17 14.09 -17.10 13.96
C ASP A 17 15.00 -16.62 12.82
N ARG A 18 14.39 -16.18 11.72
CA ARG A 18 15.14 -15.65 10.59
C ARG A 18 15.87 -14.33 10.90
N VAL A 19 15.29 -13.48 11.73
CA VAL A 19 15.89 -12.17 12.10
C VAL A 19 16.67 -12.20 13.41
N SER A 20 16.53 -13.25 14.23
CA SER A 20 17.30 -13.45 15.45
C SER A 20 18.68 -14.05 15.12
N GLU A 21 19.66 -13.83 15.99
CA GLU A 21 20.97 -14.49 15.97
C GLU A 21 21.69 -14.44 14.61
N ARG A 22 21.78 -13.25 13.99
CA ARG A 22 22.54 -13.05 12.75
C ARG A 22 23.82 -12.26 13.00
N GLU A 23 24.84 -12.54 12.18
CA GLU A 23 26.15 -11.87 12.27
C GLU A 23 26.07 -10.38 11.85
N CYS A 24 25.06 -9.97 11.06
CA CYS A 24 24.83 -8.57 10.76
C CYS A 24 24.36 -7.82 12.00
N GLY A 25 24.83 -6.58 12.19
CA GLY A 25 24.47 -5.72 13.32
C GLY A 25 22.95 -5.50 13.44
N ARG A 26 22.48 -5.15 14.65
CA ARG A 26 21.05 -4.89 14.91
C ARG A 26 20.53 -3.67 14.14
N GLU A 27 21.40 -2.68 13.89
CA GLU A 27 21.10 -1.45 13.17
C GLU A 27 21.06 -1.61 11.65
N THR A 28 21.41 -2.80 11.13
CA THR A 28 21.52 -3.08 9.71
C THR A 28 20.71 -4.32 9.34
N SER A 29 20.82 -4.75 8.09
CA SER A 29 20.21 -5.97 7.59
C SER A 29 21.13 -6.66 6.58
N CYS A 30 20.87 -7.93 6.29
CA CYS A 30 21.61 -8.70 5.27
C CYS A 30 20.65 -9.61 4.49
N TYR A 31 21.13 -10.23 3.43
CA TYR A 31 20.32 -11.19 2.63
C TYR A 31 19.90 -12.45 3.41
N GLY A 32 20.56 -12.75 4.51
CA GLY A 32 20.15 -13.83 5.41
C GLY A 32 18.95 -13.49 6.28
N CYS A 33 18.63 -12.21 6.49
CA CYS A 33 17.52 -11.78 7.32
C CYS A 33 16.42 -11.05 6.52
N LEU A 34 16.59 -9.78 6.17
CA LEU A 34 15.53 -8.93 5.60
C LEU A 34 15.75 -8.57 4.13
N ARG A 35 17.02 -8.52 3.67
CA ARG A 35 17.29 -8.11 2.30
C ARG A 35 16.91 -9.18 1.30
N SER A 36 16.38 -8.75 0.17
CA SER A 36 16.12 -9.57 -1.02
C SER A 36 16.44 -8.75 -2.26
N TYR A 37 16.46 -9.41 -3.41
CA TYR A 37 16.64 -8.70 -4.68
C TYR A 37 15.46 -7.75 -4.96
N GLN A 38 14.27 -8.12 -4.52
CA GLN A 38 13.03 -7.35 -4.76
C GLN A 38 12.93 -6.08 -3.93
N ASN A 39 13.62 -6.00 -2.77
CA ASN A 39 13.57 -4.83 -1.89
C ASN A 39 14.89 -4.06 -1.84
N GLN A 40 15.66 -4.06 -2.93
CA GLN A 40 16.97 -3.38 -2.98
C GLN A 40 16.91 -1.89 -2.69
N ARG A 41 15.83 -1.22 -3.11
CA ARG A 41 15.63 0.22 -2.87
C ARG A 41 15.51 0.58 -1.40
N ASP A 42 15.08 -0.39 -0.57
CA ASP A 42 14.81 -0.17 0.85
C ASP A 42 15.93 -0.68 1.77
N HIS A 43 17.04 -1.20 1.20
CA HIS A 43 18.09 -1.84 1.99
C HIS A 43 18.67 -0.95 3.08
N ASP A 44 18.77 0.36 2.86
CA ASP A 44 19.32 1.32 3.82
C ASP A 44 18.38 1.62 4.98
N TYR A 45 17.07 1.34 4.79
CA TYR A 45 16.03 1.53 5.80
C TYR A 45 15.71 0.25 6.58
N LEU A 46 16.17 -0.91 6.11
CA LEU A 46 15.87 -2.18 6.75
C LEU A 46 16.76 -2.40 7.97
N CYS A 47 16.16 -2.33 9.14
CA CYS A 47 16.79 -2.56 10.44
C CYS A 47 16.35 -3.90 11.02
N ARG A 48 17.30 -4.84 11.18
CA ARG A 48 17.04 -6.17 11.73
C ARG A 48 16.51 -6.11 13.16
N GLY A 49 17.10 -5.26 14.00
CA GLY A 49 16.70 -5.12 15.39
C GLY A 49 15.26 -4.61 15.55
N ALA A 50 14.83 -3.68 14.70
CA ALA A 50 13.45 -3.21 14.71
C ALA A 50 12.48 -4.32 14.28
N ALA A 51 12.81 -5.09 13.26
CA ALA A 51 11.99 -6.24 12.82
C ALA A 51 11.88 -7.31 13.90
N GLU A 52 12.98 -7.63 14.57
CA GLU A 52 13.01 -8.58 15.70
C GLU A 52 12.09 -8.11 16.84
N GLU A 53 12.16 -6.85 17.21
CA GLU A 53 11.33 -6.28 18.29
C GLU A 53 9.83 -6.33 17.96
N VAL A 54 9.46 -5.95 16.74
CA VAL A 54 8.07 -6.02 16.27
C VAL A 54 7.54 -7.46 16.31
N LEU A 55 8.32 -8.42 15.79
CA LEU A 55 7.91 -9.83 15.78
C LEU A 55 7.78 -10.41 17.19
N ARG A 56 8.68 -10.05 18.13
CA ARG A 56 8.55 -10.46 19.53
C ARG A 56 7.26 -9.94 20.15
N ARG A 57 6.96 -8.66 19.99
CA ARG A 57 5.72 -8.06 20.48
C ARG A 57 4.47 -8.72 19.91
N LEU A 58 4.48 -9.03 18.61
CA LEU A 58 3.36 -9.73 17.97
C LEU A 58 3.15 -11.13 18.54
N ILE A 59 4.23 -11.89 18.77
CA ILE A 59 4.16 -13.25 19.33
C ILE A 59 3.74 -13.22 20.82
N GLU A 60 4.27 -12.29 21.60
CA GLU A 60 3.91 -12.13 23.03
C GLU A 60 2.44 -11.75 23.19
N ASN A 61 1.93 -10.87 22.33
CA ASN A 61 0.54 -10.45 22.36
C ASN A 61 -0.42 -11.50 21.76
N SER A 62 0.04 -12.42 20.92
CA SER A 62 -0.81 -13.48 20.35
C SER A 62 -1.27 -14.53 21.39
N GLY A 63 -0.65 -14.57 22.57
CA GLY A 63 -1.08 -15.42 23.70
C GLY A 63 -2.10 -14.78 24.66
N ALA A 64 -2.40 -13.49 24.52
CA ALA A 64 -3.26 -12.72 25.43
C ALA A 64 -4.37 -11.94 24.72
N VAL A 65 -4.48 -12.09 23.43
CA VAL A 65 -5.56 -11.48 22.67
C VAL A 65 -6.67 -12.54 22.52
N GLU A 66 -7.58 -12.65 23.49
CA GLU A 66 -8.96 -12.44 23.06
C GLU A 66 -8.89 -11.28 22.09
N LEU A 67 -9.16 -11.57 20.83
CA LEU A 67 -9.42 -10.55 19.84
C LEU A 67 -10.61 -9.71 20.32
N SER A 68 -10.40 -8.82 21.29
CA SER A 68 -10.93 -7.52 21.10
C SER A 68 -10.20 -7.07 19.84
N VAL A 69 -10.79 -7.37 18.70
CA VAL A 69 -10.66 -6.56 17.53
C VAL A 69 -10.84 -5.16 18.08
N ALA A 70 -9.72 -4.50 18.44
CA ALA A 70 -9.70 -3.08 18.40
C ALA A 70 -10.06 -2.82 16.93
N THR A 71 -11.34 -2.69 16.72
CA THR A 71 -11.96 -2.03 15.62
C THR A 71 -11.62 -0.55 15.71
N ASP A 72 -10.33 -0.27 15.73
CA ASP A 72 -9.71 0.87 15.13
C ASP A 72 -9.24 0.50 13.71
N ALA A 73 -9.78 -0.55 13.11
CA ALA A 73 -10.33 -0.41 11.79
C ALA A 73 -11.37 0.69 11.99
N GLU A 74 -10.97 1.95 11.78
CA GLU A 74 -11.88 3.01 11.44
C GLU A 74 -12.97 2.33 10.64
N VAL A 75 -14.17 2.17 11.25
CA VAL A 75 -15.34 1.78 10.46
C VAL A 75 -15.46 2.95 9.52
N VAL A 76 -14.85 2.78 8.35
CA VAL A 76 -14.79 3.81 7.33
C VAL A 76 -16.23 4.02 6.97
N ALA A 77 -16.82 5.04 7.59
CA ALA A 77 -18.17 5.41 7.30
C ALA A 77 -18.21 5.73 5.80
N ILE A 78 -18.78 4.80 5.04
CA ILE A 78 -18.96 4.98 3.60
C ILE A 78 -19.94 6.13 3.46
N PRO A 79 -19.54 7.23 2.78
CA PRO A 79 -20.44 8.36 2.61
C PRO A 79 -21.72 7.92 1.86
N ASP A 80 -22.87 8.28 2.34
CA ASP A 80 -24.18 7.98 1.70
C ASP A 80 -24.25 8.53 0.26
N SER A 81 -23.45 9.54 -0.05
CA SER A 81 -23.34 10.15 -1.37
C SER A 81 -22.52 9.34 -2.37
N LEU A 82 -21.80 8.29 -1.92
CA LEU A 82 -20.92 7.52 -2.80
C LEU A 82 -21.75 6.48 -3.58
N PRO A 83 -21.67 6.47 -4.93
CA PRO A 83 -22.33 5.45 -5.74
C PRO A 83 -21.88 4.04 -5.36
N ARG A 84 -22.80 3.07 -5.39
CA ARG A 84 -22.52 1.69 -4.96
C ARG A 84 -21.34 1.05 -5.69
N GLU A 85 -21.18 1.36 -6.97
CA GLU A 85 -20.06 0.87 -7.78
C GLU A 85 -18.70 1.43 -7.40
N TRP A 86 -18.64 2.51 -6.60
CA TRP A 86 -17.42 3.11 -6.09
C TRP A 86 -17.01 2.58 -4.71
N ILE A 87 -17.91 1.90 -4.00
CA ILE A 87 -17.66 1.39 -2.65
C ILE A 87 -16.42 0.49 -2.59
N PRO A 88 -16.23 -0.50 -3.48
CA PRO A 88 -15.04 -1.35 -3.43
C PRO A 88 -13.72 -0.58 -3.64
N LEU A 89 -13.74 0.50 -4.45
CA LEU A 89 -12.58 1.36 -4.64
C LEU A 89 -12.28 2.17 -3.38
N TYR A 90 -13.31 2.68 -2.73
CA TYR A 90 -13.21 3.44 -1.49
C TYR A 90 -12.70 2.58 -0.32
N GLU A 91 -13.13 1.33 -0.24
CA GLU A 91 -12.65 0.36 0.75
C GLU A 91 -11.18 -0.02 0.53
N ALA A 92 -10.73 -0.10 -0.73
CA ALA A 92 -9.35 -0.40 -1.10
C ALA A 92 -8.41 0.80 -0.94
N ALA A 93 -8.94 2.03 -0.90
CA ALA A 93 -8.18 3.27 -0.83
C ALA A 93 -7.89 3.71 0.61
N PHE A 94 -6.90 4.59 0.80
CA PHE A 94 -6.50 5.12 2.10
C PHE A 94 -6.33 6.65 2.07
N GLY A 95 -6.56 7.30 3.21
CA GLY A 95 -6.26 8.73 3.40
C GLY A 95 -6.75 9.63 2.27
N ALA A 96 -5.83 10.38 1.65
CA ALA A 96 -6.11 11.32 0.56
C ALA A 96 -6.76 10.70 -0.68
N GLU A 97 -6.54 9.41 -0.93
CA GLU A 97 -7.17 8.68 -2.03
C GLU A 97 -8.69 8.62 -1.84
N ARG A 98 -9.16 8.34 -0.61
CA ARG A 98 -10.59 8.28 -0.28
C ARG A 98 -11.27 9.62 -0.50
N GLU A 99 -10.64 10.71 -0.06
CA GLU A 99 -11.16 12.06 -0.27
C GLU A 99 -11.29 12.37 -1.76
N LEU A 100 -10.27 12.00 -2.53
CA LEU A 100 -10.29 12.20 -3.98
C LEU A 100 -11.39 11.35 -4.65
N LEU A 101 -11.58 10.09 -4.26
CA LEU A 101 -12.63 9.21 -4.82
C LEU A 101 -14.03 9.78 -4.59
N ILE A 102 -14.32 10.38 -3.43
CA ILE A 102 -15.60 11.05 -3.15
C ILE A 102 -15.83 12.19 -4.15
N VAL A 103 -14.82 13.05 -4.33
CA VAL A 103 -14.88 14.19 -5.26
C VAL A 103 -15.08 13.71 -6.70
N LEU A 104 -14.32 12.72 -7.13
CA LEU A 104 -14.37 12.17 -8.48
C LEU A 104 -15.73 11.51 -8.77
N ALA A 105 -16.28 10.78 -7.83
CA ALA A 105 -17.61 10.18 -7.95
C ALA A 105 -18.71 11.25 -8.08
N ALA A 106 -18.62 12.34 -7.31
CA ALA A 106 -19.58 13.46 -7.37
C ALA A 106 -19.52 14.22 -8.71
N VAL A 107 -18.34 14.31 -9.34
CA VAL A 107 -18.17 14.98 -10.64
C VAL A 107 -18.57 14.06 -11.81
N GLY A 108 -18.73 12.77 -11.59
CA GLY A 108 -19.20 11.81 -12.59
C GLY A 108 -18.12 11.43 -13.61
N VAL A 109 -16.85 11.43 -13.23
CA VAL A 109 -15.77 10.94 -14.09
C VAL A 109 -15.80 9.40 -14.18
N PRO A 110 -15.16 8.81 -15.21
CA PRO A 110 -15.01 7.35 -15.29
C PRO A 110 -14.37 6.77 -14.03
N ARG A 111 -14.76 5.56 -13.68
CA ARG A 111 -14.17 4.85 -12.51
C ARG A 111 -12.68 4.63 -12.71
N PRO A 112 -11.85 4.96 -11.72
CA PRO A 112 -10.43 4.64 -11.74
C PRO A 112 -10.14 3.20 -11.32
N GLU A 113 -8.88 2.80 -11.45
CA GLU A 113 -8.27 1.70 -10.70
C GLU A 113 -7.49 2.27 -9.52
N VAL A 114 -7.57 1.60 -8.38
CA VAL A 114 -6.84 1.94 -7.14
C VAL A 114 -5.70 0.96 -6.96
N GLY A 115 -4.49 1.46 -6.66
CA GLY A 115 -3.32 0.63 -6.45
C GLY A 115 -2.80 -0.03 -7.75
N PHE A 116 -2.79 0.71 -8.83
CA PHE A 116 -2.30 0.25 -10.14
C PHE A 116 -0.76 0.30 -10.20
N GLU A 117 -0.15 -0.64 -10.91
CA GLU A 117 1.28 -0.65 -11.20
C GLU A 117 1.50 -0.51 -12.71
N SER A 118 2.33 0.45 -13.12
CA SER A 118 2.64 0.66 -14.54
C SER A 118 3.52 -0.47 -15.11
N ALA A 119 3.67 -0.52 -16.42
CA ALA A 119 4.53 -1.51 -17.07
C ALA A 119 6.00 -1.43 -16.61
N GLY A 120 6.48 -0.26 -16.24
CA GLY A 120 7.82 -0.03 -15.66
C GLY A 120 7.90 -0.30 -14.16
N GLY A 121 6.80 -0.72 -13.52
CA GLY A 121 6.77 -1.03 -12.09
C GLY A 121 6.60 0.20 -11.19
N VAL A 122 6.11 1.32 -11.73
CA VAL A 122 5.79 2.51 -10.93
C VAL A 122 4.42 2.34 -10.29
N PRO A 123 4.32 2.41 -8.95
CA PRO A 123 3.03 2.32 -8.26
C PRO A 123 2.25 3.63 -8.43
N ILE A 124 0.98 3.50 -8.82
CA ILE A 124 0.07 4.62 -9.01
C ILE A 124 -1.14 4.42 -8.09
N ALA A 125 -1.36 5.34 -7.17
CA ALA A 125 -2.44 5.24 -6.20
C ALA A 125 -3.83 5.22 -6.87
N ILE A 126 -4.07 6.10 -7.83
CA ILE A 126 -5.31 6.19 -8.60
C ILE A 126 -4.97 6.40 -10.08
N ALA A 127 -5.43 5.50 -10.94
CA ALA A 127 -5.12 5.48 -12.37
C ALA A 127 -6.34 5.24 -13.26
N TRP A 128 -6.24 5.68 -14.51
CA TRP A 128 -7.14 5.32 -15.62
C TRP A 128 -6.28 4.70 -16.72
N PRO A 129 -5.99 3.38 -16.67
CA PRO A 129 -5.07 2.71 -17.60
C PRO A 129 -5.52 2.84 -19.06
N ASP A 130 -6.82 2.73 -19.33
CA ASP A 130 -7.39 2.86 -20.68
C ASP A 130 -7.14 4.24 -21.32
N ARG A 131 -6.82 5.24 -20.50
CA ARG A 131 -6.57 6.62 -20.91
C ARG A 131 -5.13 7.06 -20.68
N LEU A 132 -4.32 6.21 -20.07
CA LEU A 132 -2.97 6.51 -19.60
C LEU A 132 -2.93 7.80 -18.75
N VAL A 133 -3.87 7.92 -17.81
CA VAL A 133 -3.95 9.04 -16.86
C VAL A 133 -3.69 8.54 -15.46
N ALA A 134 -2.78 9.22 -14.76
CA ALA A 134 -2.44 8.96 -13.35
C ALA A 134 -2.72 10.19 -12.50
N ALA A 135 -3.33 10.01 -11.32
CA ALA A 135 -3.47 11.07 -10.33
C ALA A 135 -2.14 11.32 -9.61
N ASP A 136 -1.70 12.58 -9.55
CA ASP A 136 -0.53 12.97 -8.76
C ASP A 136 -0.93 13.13 -7.29
N LEU A 137 -0.78 12.06 -6.52
CA LEU A 137 -0.98 12.01 -5.06
C LEU A 137 0.34 11.90 -4.32
N GLY A 138 1.35 12.64 -4.78
CA GLY A 138 2.68 12.65 -4.18
C GLY A 138 3.68 11.72 -4.88
N LEU A 139 3.50 11.49 -6.18
CA LEU A 139 4.50 10.81 -7.00
C LEU A 139 5.83 11.57 -6.98
N GLU A 140 6.93 10.84 -6.88
CA GLU A 140 8.26 11.41 -6.98
C GLU A 140 8.55 11.89 -8.41
N ASP A 141 9.47 12.84 -8.56
CA ASP A 141 9.79 13.39 -9.89
C ASP A 141 10.38 12.33 -10.83
N ALA A 142 11.11 11.35 -10.28
CA ALA A 142 11.63 10.21 -11.03
C ALA A 142 10.49 9.36 -11.59
N ASP A 143 9.50 9.02 -10.77
CA ASP A 143 8.34 8.24 -11.18
C ASP A 143 7.50 8.96 -12.25
N LYS A 144 7.37 10.29 -12.14
CA LYS A 144 6.69 11.11 -13.16
C LYS A 144 7.40 11.08 -14.50
N ILE A 145 8.74 11.04 -14.50
CA ILE A 145 9.55 10.92 -15.72
C ILE A 145 9.33 9.54 -16.36
N ASP A 146 9.39 8.48 -15.55
CA ASP A 146 9.22 7.10 -16.02
C ASP A 146 7.80 6.89 -16.57
N LEU A 147 6.78 7.33 -15.86
CA LEU A 147 5.38 7.29 -16.33
C LEU A 147 5.20 8.05 -17.63
N LYS A 148 5.81 9.22 -17.77
CA LYS A 148 5.74 10.00 -19.00
C LYS A 148 6.43 9.30 -20.17
N ALA A 149 7.54 8.59 -19.93
CA ALA A 149 8.21 7.79 -20.97
C ALA A 149 7.34 6.63 -21.45
N GLU A 150 6.48 6.08 -20.58
CA GLU A 150 5.48 5.06 -20.89
C GLU A 150 4.20 5.64 -21.55
N GLY A 151 4.11 6.96 -21.72
CA GLY A 151 2.98 7.64 -22.35
C GLY A 151 1.88 8.08 -21.36
N TRP A 152 2.10 7.92 -20.06
CA TRP A 152 1.15 8.39 -19.05
C TRP A 152 1.12 9.91 -18.94
N THR A 153 -0.07 10.42 -18.66
CA THR A 153 -0.28 11.83 -18.28
C THR A 153 -0.52 11.90 -16.78
N VAL A 154 0.44 12.43 -16.05
CA VAL A 154 0.30 12.65 -14.60
C VAL A 154 -0.42 13.97 -14.36
N VAL A 155 -1.53 13.93 -13.64
CA VAL A 155 -2.46 15.06 -13.48
C VAL A 155 -2.71 15.32 -12.00
N SER A 156 -2.60 16.57 -11.59
CA SER A 156 -2.97 16.97 -10.22
C SER A 156 -4.47 16.76 -9.97
N PRO A 157 -4.88 16.41 -8.74
CA PRO A 157 -6.27 16.13 -8.40
C PRO A 157 -7.29 17.17 -8.89
N GLN A 158 -6.92 18.45 -8.82
CA GLN A 158 -7.77 19.59 -9.20
C GLN A 158 -8.03 19.71 -10.71
N LYS A 159 -7.33 18.95 -11.55
CA LYS A 159 -7.42 19.00 -13.01
C LYS A 159 -7.91 17.70 -13.63
N LEU A 160 -8.19 16.69 -12.81
CA LEU A 160 -8.60 15.36 -13.28
C LEU A 160 -9.93 15.40 -14.03
N ASP A 161 -10.88 16.19 -13.58
CA ASP A 161 -12.16 16.39 -14.26
C ASP A 161 -12.00 16.79 -15.73
N ARG A 162 -11.12 17.76 -15.98
CA ARG A 162 -10.83 18.25 -17.34
C ARG A 162 -10.01 17.25 -18.17
N ALA A 163 -9.11 16.53 -17.55
CA ALA A 163 -8.28 15.53 -18.22
C ALA A 163 -9.11 14.31 -18.65
N LEU A 164 -10.13 13.96 -17.87
CA LEU A 164 -10.97 12.80 -18.09
C LEU A 164 -12.26 13.11 -18.87
N ALA A 165 -12.63 14.36 -19.04
CA ALA A 165 -13.80 14.80 -19.82
C ALA A 165 -13.61 14.66 -21.35
N ARG A 166 -12.43 14.28 -21.81
CA ARG A 166 -12.10 14.00 -23.21
C ARG A 166 -12.15 12.52 -23.48
#